data_a356acb1ba593ce63d7219933832f235
#
_entry.id   a356acb1ba593ce63d7219933832f235
#
_cell.length_a   1.000
_cell.length_b   1.000
_cell.length_c   1.000
_cell.angle_alpha   90.00
_cell.angle_beta   90.00
_cell.angle_gamma   90.00
#
_symmetry.space_group_name_H-M   'P 1'
#
loop_
_entity.id
_entity.type
_entity.pdbx_description
1 polymer ?
#
loop_
_entity_poly.entity_id
_entity_poly.type
_entity_poly.pdbx_seq_one_letter_code
_entity_poly.pdbx_strand_id
1 'polypeptide(L)'
;TQPAPGTAYDLALFCYVHLPPEQWRAALEQAVAATRPGGAVLVIAHSLRNLTEGVGGPQVPEILQDPEHVVASAHALPVVAELAELRRREVPAEVGHRHTDGHAHQPTPGGIALDTVVLLRKTAG
;
A
#
# COMPACT_ATOMS: atom_id res chain seq x y z
N THR A 1 4.71 0.11 16.24
CA THR A 1 6.04 -0.39 16.58
C THR A 1 7.07 0.71 16.39
N GLN A 2 7.86 0.96 17.38
CA GLN A 2 8.90 1.96 17.26
C GLN A 2 10.20 1.34 16.79
N PRO A 3 10.95 2.00 15.91
CA PRO A 3 12.27 1.51 15.52
C PRO A 3 13.22 1.56 16.70
N ALA A 4 14.25 0.74 16.67
CA ALA A 4 15.30 0.79 17.69
C ALA A 4 15.98 2.16 17.66
N PRO A 5 16.32 2.75 18.84
CA PRO A 5 17.01 4.02 18.88
C PRO A 5 18.31 3.98 18.08
N GLY A 6 18.55 5.01 17.29
CA GLY A 6 19.75 5.13 16.47
C GLY A 6 19.72 4.33 15.18
N THR A 7 18.63 3.59 14.90
CA THR A 7 18.47 2.84 13.65
C THR A 7 17.83 3.73 12.61
N ALA A 8 18.42 3.78 11.41
CA ALA A 8 17.86 4.48 10.26
C ALA A 8 17.95 3.59 9.04
N TYR A 9 16.85 3.51 8.31
CA TYR A 9 16.72 2.65 7.14
C TYR A 9 16.84 3.46 5.85
N ASP A 10 17.35 2.82 4.81
CA ASP A 10 17.41 3.40 3.47
C ASP A 10 16.05 3.36 2.79
N LEU A 11 15.26 2.34 3.11
CA LEU A 11 13.96 2.11 2.51
C LEU A 11 13.00 1.51 3.53
N ALA A 12 11.81 2.06 3.60
CA ALA A 12 10.68 1.44 4.28
C ALA A 12 9.64 1.06 3.22
N LEU A 13 9.10 -0.13 3.34
CA LEU A 13 8.16 -0.66 2.34
C LEU A 13 6.82 -0.98 3.00
N PHE A 14 5.76 -0.39 2.45
CA PHE A 14 4.38 -0.80 2.71
C PHE A 14 3.88 -1.56 1.49
N CYS A 15 3.69 -2.85 1.63
CA CYS A 15 3.25 -3.68 0.51
C CYS A 15 1.95 -4.37 0.90
N TYR A 16 0.85 -3.83 0.40
CA TYR A 16 -0.51 -4.32 0.67
C TYR A 16 -0.84 -4.40 2.17
N VAL A 17 -0.47 -3.33 2.89
CA VAL A 17 -0.75 -3.21 4.32
C VAL A 17 -2.18 -2.68 4.48
N HIS A 18 -3.03 -3.48 5.13
CA HIS A 18 -4.45 -3.17 5.29
C HIS A 18 -4.70 -2.68 6.71
N LEU A 19 -4.67 -1.38 6.92
CA LEU A 19 -4.88 -0.74 8.21
C LEU A 19 -5.97 0.33 8.12
N PRO A 20 -6.76 0.51 9.19
CA PRO A 20 -7.66 1.65 9.27
C PRO A 20 -6.90 2.98 9.17
N PRO A 21 -7.55 4.08 8.75
CA PRO A 21 -6.85 5.33 8.43
C PRO A 21 -5.94 5.87 9.52
N GLU A 22 -6.37 5.84 10.79
CA GLU A 22 -5.56 6.37 11.89
C GLU A 22 -4.30 5.53 12.11
N GLN A 23 -4.45 4.22 12.07
CA GLN A 23 -3.33 3.30 12.24
C GLN A 23 -2.37 3.38 11.05
N TRP A 24 -2.92 3.52 9.85
CA TRP A 24 -2.12 3.68 8.64
C TRP A 24 -1.27 4.94 8.69
N ARG A 25 -1.88 6.05 9.12
CA ARG A 25 -1.17 7.32 9.26
C ARG A 25 -0.05 7.23 10.30
N ALA A 26 -0.33 6.62 11.46
CA ALA A 26 0.68 6.43 12.49
C ALA A 26 1.84 5.56 12.00
N ALA A 27 1.54 4.50 11.24
CA ALA A 27 2.57 3.64 10.65
C ALA A 27 3.43 4.42 9.64
N LEU A 28 2.80 5.27 8.83
CA LEU A 28 3.52 6.10 7.86
C LEU A 28 4.45 7.08 8.56
N GLU A 29 3.97 7.74 9.61
CA GLU A 29 4.80 8.67 10.40
C GLU A 29 6.01 7.96 10.99
N GLN A 30 5.81 6.77 11.55
CA GLN A 30 6.91 5.98 12.10
C GLN A 30 7.90 5.54 11.03
N ALA A 31 7.41 5.13 9.87
CA ALA A 31 8.26 4.73 8.77
C ALA A 31 9.13 5.89 8.27
N VAL A 32 8.55 7.07 8.14
CA VAL A 32 9.30 8.28 7.75
C VAL A 32 10.35 8.62 8.81
N ALA A 33 9.98 8.56 10.09
CA ALA A 33 10.91 8.84 11.18
C ALA A 33 12.08 7.85 11.18
N ALA A 34 11.83 6.59 10.87
CA ALA A 34 12.86 5.54 10.85
C ALA A 34 13.74 5.57 9.59
N THR A 35 13.31 6.27 8.56
CA THR A 35 14.06 6.39 7.30
C THR A 35 15.09 7.51 7.44
N ARG A 36 16.29 7.26 6.96
CA ARG A 36 17.34 8.30 6.95
C ARG A 36 17.01 9.39 5.93
N PRO A 37 17.55 10.63 6.11
CA PRO A 37 17.44 11.65 5.07
C PRO A 37 18.01 11.14 3.74
N GLY A 38 17.30 11.36 2.64
CA GLY A 38 17.66 10.81 1.34
C GLY A 38 17.17 9.39 1.10
N GLY A 39 16.68 8.72 2.13
CA GLY A 39 16.03 7.42 2.00
C GLY A 39 14.61 7.57 1.50
N ALA A 40 13.91 6.45 1.34
CA ALA A 40 12.59 6.45 0.74
C ALA A 40 11.60 5.57 1.49
N VAL A 41 10.33 5.94 1.38
CA VAL A 41 9.21 5.10 1.78
C VAL A 41 8.43 4.76 0.51
N LEU A 42 8.32 3.49 0.20
CA LEU A 42 7.57 3.00 -0.96
C LEU A 42 6.26 2.40 -0.48
N VAL A 43 5.15 2.89 -1.01
CA VAL A 43 3.82 2.40 -0.69
C VAL A 43 3.25 1.72 -1.93
N ILE A 44 2.90 0.45 -1.78
CA ILE A 44 2.15 -0.32 -2.78
C ILE A 44 0.90 -0.80 -2.09
N ALA A 45 -0.26 -0.38 -2.58
CA ALA A 45 -1.53 -0.67 -1.92
C ALA A 45 -2.62 -0.92 -2.96
N HIS A 46 -3.69 -1.57 -2.52
CA HIS A 46 -4.88 -1.67 -3.36
C HIS A 46 -5.55 -0.30 -3.45
N SER A 47 -5.90 0.12 -4.66
CA SER A 47 -6.59 1.37 -4.90
C SER A 47 -8.06 1.26 -4.49
N LEU A 48 -8.62 2.36 -3.99
CA LEU A 48 -10.05 2.47 -3.79
C LEU A 48 -10.84 2.22 -5.08
N ARG A 49 -10.27 2.63 -6.21
CA ARG A 49 -10.88 2.41 -7.54
C ARG A 49 -11.01 0.93 -7.90
N ASN A 50 -10.24 0.06 -7.25
CA ASN A 50 -10.34 -1.37 -7.48
C ASN A 50 -11.71 -1.95 -7.11
N LEU A 51 -12.46 -1.29 -6.23
CA LEU A 51 -13.81 -1.71 -5.86
C LEU A 51 -14.78 -1.64 -7.03
N THR A 52 -14.63 -0.66 -7.91
CA THR A 52 -15.56 -0.42 -9.02
C THR A 52 -14.96 -0.70 -10.39
N GLU A 53 -13.66 -0.56 -10.54
CA GLU A 53 -12.97 -0.62 -11.83
C GLU A 53 -12.01 -1.80 -11.95
N GLY A 54 -11.74 -2.51 -10.85
CA GLY A 54 -10.78 -3.59 -10.83
C GLY A 54 -11.35 -4.88 -10.26
N VAL A 55 -10.48 -5.87 -10.10
CA VAL A 55 -10.85 -7.20 -9.60
C VAL A 55 -9.97 -7.60 -8.43
N GLY A 56 -10.54 -8.41 -7.54
CA GLY A 56 -9.81 -8.94 -6.39
C GLY A 56 -9.55 -7.92 -5.30
N GLY A 57 -8.78 -8.31 -4.33
CA GLY A 57 -8.40 -7.48 -3.20
C GLY A 57 -9.51 -7.26 -2.17
N PRO A 58 -9.21 -6.53 -1.11
CA PRO A 58 -10.18 -6.23 -0.06
C PRO A 58 -11.33 -5.40 -0.57
N GLN A 59 -12.52 -5.60 0.01
CA GLN A 59 -13.73 -4.88 -0.36
C GLN A 59 -14.12 -3.83 0.71
N VAL A 60 -13.21 -3.49 1.60
CA VAL A 60 -13.43 -2.51 2.67
C VAL A 60 -12.79 -1.19 2.28
N PRO A 61 -13.59 -0.14 1.96
CA PRO A 61 -13.02 1.12 1.46
C PRO A 61 -12.02 1.77 2.40
N GLU A 62 -12.21 1.64 3.70
CA GLU A 62 -11.38 2.31 4.71
C GLU A 62 -9.93 1.88 4.71
N ILE A 63 -9.62 0.70 4.20
CA ILE A 63 -8.25 0.17 4.15
C ILE A 63 -7.63 0.27 2.76
N LEU A 64 -8.34 0.85 1.80
CA LEU A 64 -7.86 1.03 0.44
C LEU A 64 -7.29 2.44 0.28
N GLN A 65 -6.25 2.56 -0.51
CA GLN A 65 -5.53 3.82 -0.68
C GLN A 65 -5.42 4.18 -2.15
N ASP A 66 -5.76 5.41 -2.48
CA ASP A 66 -5.46 5.99 -3.79
C ASP A 66 -4.15 6.79 -3.69
N PRO A 67 -3.47 7.06 -4.81
CA PRO A 67 -2.23 7.85 -4.76
C PRO A 67 -2.42 9.19 -4.08
N GLU A 68 -3.53 9.86 -4.32
CA GLU A 68 -3.86 11.15 -3.72
C GLU A 68 -3.99 11.06 -2.19
N HIS A 69 -4.55 9.97 -1.69
CA HIS A 69 -4.70 9.75 -0.25
C HIS A 69 -3.36 9.56 0.43
N VAL A 70 -2.46 8.80 -0.20
CA VAL A 70 -1.12 8.58 0.35
C VAL A 70 -0.34 9.88 0.41
N VAL A 71 -0.36 10.66 -0.66
CA VAL A 71 0.33 11.95 -0.72
C VAL A 71 -0.25 12.91 0.30
N ALA A 72 -1.57 12.97 0.43
CA ALA A 72 -2.23 13.83 1.42
C ALA A 72 -1.88 13.42 2.86
N SER A 73 -1.79 12.12 3.13
CA SER A 73 -1.40 11.61 4.45
C SER A 73 0.03 11.99 4.81
N ALA A 74 0.89 12.17 3.80
CA ALA A 74 2.29 12.52 3.99
C ALA A 74 2.53 14.04 3.99
N HIS A 75 1.49 14.85 3.81
CA HIS A 75 1.63 16.30 3.60
C HIS A 75 2.41 17.01 4.71
N ALA A 76 2.20 16.62 5.95
CA ALA A 76 2.87 17.23 7.11
C ALA A 76 4.22 16.60 7.43
N LEU A 77 4.66 15.61 6.66
CA LEU A 77 5.88 14.87 6.92
C LEU A 77 7.02 15.42 6.03
N PRO A 78 8.29 15.25 6.48
CA PRO A 78 9.44 15.75 5.71
C PRO A 78 9.78 14.83 4.54
N VAL A 79 8.88 14.75 3.56
CA VAL A 79 9.05 13.92 2.37
C VAL A 79 8.57 14.66 1.13
N VAL A 80 9.07 14.21 -0.02
CA VAL A 80 8.62 14.65 -1.34
C VAL A 80 8.13 13.43 -2.09
N ALA A 81 6.95 13.51 -2.69
CA ALA A 81 6.44 12.45 -3.54
C ALA A 81 7.16 12.49 -4.89
N GLU A 82 8.00 11.50 -5.14
CA GLU A 82 8.71 11.38 -6.41
C GLU A 82 7.93 10.60 -7.45
N LEU A 83 7.05 9.73 -6.98
CA LEU A 83 6.16 8.94 -7.82
C LEU A 83 4.84 8.79 -7.10
N ALA A 84 3.74 9.01 -7.78
CA ALA A 84 2.40 8.76 -7.25
C ALA A 84 1.51 8.38 -8.42
N GLU A 85 1.24 7.10 -8.59
CA GLU A 85 0.49 6.63 -9.74
C GLU A 85 -0.38 5.44 -9.43
N LEU A 86 -1.38 5.26 -10.27
CA LEU A 86 -2.24 4.09 -10.29
C LEU A 86 -1.68 3.14 -11.34
N ARG A 87 -1.44 1.89 -10.95
CA ARG A 87 -0.93 0.87 -11.87
C ARG A 87 -1.91 -0.25 -12.07
N ARG A 88 -1.96 -0.72 -13.30
CA ARG A 88 -2.77 -1.89 -13.65
C ARG A 88 -1.94 -3.15 -13.49
N ARG A 89 -2.55 -4.15 -12.88
CA ARG A 89 -1.94 -5.45 -12.68
C ARG A 89 -2.89 -6.51 -13.23
N GLU A 90 -2.39 -7.34 -14.14
CA GLU A 90 -3.18 -8.46 -14.63
C GLU A 90 -3.36 -9.51 -13.55
N VAL A 91 -4.60 -9.90 -13.36
CA VAL A 91 -4.96 -10.97 -12.44
C VAL A 91 -5.46 -12.13 -13.28
N PRO A 92 -4.75 -13.28 -13.28
CA PRO A 92 -5.22 -14.44 -14.05
C PRO A 92 -6.50 -15.00 -13.46
N ALA A 93 -7.29 -15.65 -14.30
CA ALA A 93 -8.47 -16.35 -13.84
C ALA A 93 -8.04 -17.47 -12.91
N GLU A 94 -8.72 -17.60 -11.76
CA GLU A 94 -8.51 -18.71 -10.85
C GLU A 94 -9.38 -19.87 -11.26
N VAL A 95 -8.78 -21.05 -11.33
CA VAL A 95 -9.52 -22.30 -11.45
C VAL A 95 -9.93 -22.70 -10.05
N GLY A 96 -11.17 -23.16 -9.87
CA GLY A 96 -11.63 -23.58 -8.56
C GLY A 96 -10.72 -24.65 -7.96
N HIS A 97 -10.24 -24.42 -6.77
CA HIS A 97 -9.40 -25.36 -6.03
C HIS A 97 -10.15 -25.90 -4.82
N ARG A 98 -9.89 -27.16 -4.50
CA ARG A 98 -10.32 -27.70 -3.23
C ARG A 98 -9.23 -27.45 -2.22
N HIS A 99 -9.60 -26.78 -1.15
CA HIS A 99 -8.71 -26.64 -0.02
C HIS A 99 -8.70 -27.91 0.83
N THR A 100 -7.67 -28.06 1.63
CA THR A 100 -7.53 -29.17 2.54
C THR A 100 -8.63 -29.21 3.61
N ASP A 101 -9.29 -28.09 3.83
CA ASP A 101 -10.44 -27.99 4.74
C ASP A 101 -11.76 -28.46 4.11
N GLY A 102 -11.75 -28.88 2.85
CA GLY A 102 -12.92 -29.37 2.16
C GLY A 102 -13.77 -28.31 1.47
N HIS A 103 -13.42 -27.05 1.58
CA HIS A 103 -14.15 -26.00 0.90
C HIS A 103 -13.65 -25.82 -0.54
N ALA A 104 -14.58 -25.71 -1.47
CA ALA A 104 -14.26 -25.39 -2.85
C ALA A 104 -14.32 -23.89 -3.05
N HIS A 105 -13.28 -23.31 -3.64
CA HIS A 105 -13.34 -21.93 -4.06
C HIS A 105 -14.14 -21.76 -5.32
N GLN A 106 -14.93 -20.69 -5.37
CA GLN A 106 -15.54 -20.26 -6.61
C GLN A 106 -14.43 -19.79 -7.56
N PRO A 107 -14.49 -20.14 -8.85
CA PRO A 107 -13.55 -19.57 -9.81
C PRO A 107 -13.65 -18.06 -9.82
N THR A 108 -12.52 -17.38 -9.77
CA THR A 108 -12.47 -15.93 -9.86
C THR A 108 -12.13 -15.56 -11.30
N PRO A 109 -12.96 -14.73 -11.96
CA PRO A 109 -12.62 -14.28 -13.30
C PRO A 109 -11.33 -13.47 -13.26
N GLY A 110 -10.51 -13.63 -14.29
CA GLY A 110 -9.35 -12.81 -14.49
C GLY A 110 -9.77 -11.38 -14.83
N GLY A 111 -8.84 -10.47 -14.71
CA GLY A 111 -9.09 -9.06 -15.01
C GLY A 111 -7.89 -8.20 -14.62
N ILE A 112 -8.16 -6.92 -14.46
CA ILE A 112 -7.15 -5.95 -14.08
C ILE A 112 -7.42 -5.48 -12.66
N ALA A 113 -6.43 -5.64 -11.80
CA ALA A 113 -6.45 -5.03 -10.47
C ALA A 113 -5.78 -3.65 -10.56
N LEU A 114 -6.23 -2.73 -9.73
CA LEU A 114 -5.71 -1.38 -9.69
C LEU A 114 -4.95 -1.19 -8.39
N ASP A 115 -3.66 -0.92 -8.52
CA ASP A 115 -2.76 -0.71 -7.39
C ASP A 115 -2.29 0.74 -7.33
N THR A 116 -2.15 1.24 -6.13
CA THR A 116 -1.51 2.52 -5.86
C THR A 116 -0.02 2.30 -5.63
N VAL A 117 0.81 3.09 -6.29
CA VAL A 117 2.27 3.07 -6.08
C VAL A 117 2.73 4.49 -5.81
N VAL A 118 3.27 4.72 -4.63
CA VAL A 118 3.78 6.04 -4.21
C VAL A 118 5.18 5.87 -3.65
N LEU A 119 6.11 6.65 -4.17
CA LEU A 119 7.47 6.73 -3.62
C LEU A 119 7.65 8.09 -2.96
N LEU A 120 7.91 8.07 -1.66
CA LEU A 120 8.16 9.26 -0.87
C LEU A 120 9.65 9.31 -0.52
N ARG A 121 10.31 10.39 -0.94
CA ARG A 121 11.73 10.61 -0.62
C ARG A 121 11.84 11.50 0.61
N LYS A 122 12.56 11.03 1.62
CA LYS A 122 12.74 11.83 2.82
C LYS A 122 13.72 12.96 2.55
N THR A 123 13.30 14.17 2.88
CA THR A 123 14.13 15.37 2.78
C THR A 123 15.08 15.47 3.95
N ALA A 124 16.07 16.33 3.84
CA ALA A 124 16.98 16.62 4.94
C ALA A 124 16.26 17.48 5.96
N GLY A 125 16.02 16.94 7.10
CA GLY A 125 15.33 17.72 8.13
C GLY A 125 14.46 16.91 9.04
#